data_d78c887c87e43f6f72318446004d7ef7
#
_entry.id   d78c887c87e43f6f72318446004d7ef7
#
_cell.length_a   1.000
_cell.length_b   1.000
_cell.length_c   1.000
_cell.angle_alpha   90.00
_cell.angle_beta   90.00
_cell.angle_gamma   90.00
#
_symmetry.space_group_name_H-M   'P 1'
#
loop_
_entity.id
_entity.type
_entity.pdbx_description
1 polymer ?
#
loop_
_entity_poly.entity_id
_entity_poly.type
_entity_poly.pdbx_seq_one_letter_code
_entity_poly.pdbx_strand_id
1 'polypeptide(L)'
;MKRALLLVPLVVAVVVGFAVVNATAKDKPKVKHGNTIHVIEHATTDTIDVDAVGHVLTFANDVFDSADHAKVGSDQGYCVRIVLHHSWECNWTTFLHDGQITVEAPFSDDGNTVGAITGGTGTYRNARGWMELKYHDPQGHEFDFVFHLHGGPGH
;
A
#
# COMPACT_ATOMS: atom_id res chain seq x y z
N MET A 1 68.37 -14.39 -49.31
CA MET A 1 67.66 -14.97 -48.13
C MET A 1 67.01 -13.88 -47.34
N LYS A 2 65.71 -13.68 -47.48
CA LYS A 2 64.96 -12.64 -46.77
C LYS A 2 64.31 -13.30 -45.57
N ARG A 3 64.69 -12.88 -44.35
CA ARG A 3 64.02 -13.32 -43.10
C ARG A 3 62.80 -12.47 -42.85
N ALA A 4 61.63 -13.10 -42.84
CA ALA A 4 60.36 -12.48 -42.45
C ALA A 4 60.24 -12.44 -40.93
N LEU A 5 60.08 -11.26 -40.37
CA LEU A 5 59.86 -11.04 -38.94
C LEU A 5 58.35 -11.16 -38.69
N LEU A 6 57.90 -12.17 -37.96
CA LEU A 6 56.54 -12.39 -37.53
C LEU A 6 56.32 -11.51 -36.29
N LEU A 7 55.48 -10.47 -36.45
CA LEU A 7 54.91 -9.68 -35.33
C LEU A 7 53.71 -10.40 -34.75
N VAL A 8 53.82 -10.85 -33.51
CA VAL A 8 52.70 -11.40 -32.72
C VAL A 8 51.98 -10.24 -32.05
N PRO A 9 50.67 -10.03 -32.26
CA PRO A 9 49.96 -8.99 -31.54
C PRO A 9 49.67 -9.45 -30.10
N LEU A 10 50.08 -8.61 -29.15
CA LEU A 10 49.78 -8.76 -27.73
C LEU A 10 48.31 -8.35 -27.50
N VAL A 11 47.41 -9.30 -27.25
CA VAL A 11 46.04 -9.04 -26.86
C VAL A 11 46.01 -8.74 -25.35
N VAL A 12 45.84 -7.46 -25.01
CA VAL A 12 45.60 -7.04 -23.63
C VAL A 12 44.11 -7.24 -23.32
N ALA A 13 43.79 -8.27 -22.55
CA ALA A 13 42.43 -8.46 -22.04
C ALA A 13 42.18 -7.49 -20.87
N VAL A 14 41.36 -6.46 -21.11
CA VAL A 14 40.87 -5.58 -20.05
C VAL A 14 39.73 -6.30 -19.34
N VAL A 15 40.00 -6.83 -18.15
CA VAL A 15 38.96 -7.36 -17.26
C VAL A 15 38.23 -6.16 -16.59
N VAL A 16 37.07 -5.79 -17.09
CA VAL A 16 36.22 -4.84 -16.44
C VAL A 16 35.50 -5.55 -15.31
N GLY A 17 35.95 -5.36 -14.08
CA GLY A 17 35.30 -5.87 -12.89
C GLY A 17 34.01 -5.08 -12.65
N PHE A 18 32.86 -5.70 -12.87
CA PHE A 18 31.59 -5.17 -12.41
C PHE A 18 31.49 -5.37 -10.89
N ALA A 19 31.63 -4.26 -10.13
CA ALA A 19 31.28 -4.24 -8.73
C ALA A 19 29.75 -4.36 -8.63
N VAL A 20 29.25 -5.53 -8.22
CA VAL A 20 27.85 -5.70 -7.87
C VAL A 20 27.64 -4.95 -6.55
N VAL A 21 27.07 -3.75 -6.63
CA VAL A 21 26.62 -3.03 -5.44
C VAL A 21 25.36 -3.76 -4.96
N ASN A 22 25.50 -4.60 -3.96
CA ASN A 22 24.39 -5.14 -3.22
C ASN A 22 23.72 -3.96 -2.49
N ALA A 23 22.69 -3.37 -3.08
CA ALA A 23 21.79 -2.48 -2.38
C ALA A 23 21.08 -3.32 -1.33
N THR A 24 21.50 -3.21 -0.07
CA THR A 24 20.75 -3.71 1.07
C THR A 24 19.41 -2.99 1.04
N ALA A 25 18.33 -3.72 0.76
CA ALA A 25 16.97 -3.21 0.89
C ALA A 25 16.85 -2.69 2.33
N LYS A 26 16.72 -1.36 2.49
CA LYS A 26 16.42 -0.78 3.81
C LYS A 26 15.13 -1.44 4.28
N ASP A 27 15.16 -2.07 5.44
CA ASP A 27 13.97 -2.62 6.08
C ASP A 27 12.90 -1.52 6.14
N LYS A 28 11.74 -1.79 5.54
CA LYS A 28 10.60 -0.87 5.63
C LYS A 28 10.19 -0.79 7.09
N PRO A 29 9.75 0.40 7.58
CA PRO A 29 9.23 0.54 8.94
C PRO A 29 8.12 -0.48 9.21
N LYS A 30 8.18 -1.14 10.36
CA LYS A 30 7.16 -2.13 10.78
C LYS A 30 6.10 -1.43 11.60
N VAL A 31 4.84 -1.69 11.31
CA VAL A 31 3.71 -1.29 12.17
C VAL A 31 3.77 -2.11 13.46
N LYS A 32 3.55 -1.48 14.62
CA LYS A 32 3.48 -2.19 15.90
C LYS A 32 2.26 -3.11 15.91
N HIS A 33 2.50 -4.40 16.04
CA HIS A 33 1.45 -5.41 16.11
C HIS A 33 0.85 -5.44 17.53
N GLY A 34 -0.36 -4.96 17.63
CA GLY A 34 -1.30 -5.16 18.74
C GLY A 34 -2.62 -5.65 18.16
N ASN A 35 -3.66 -5.71 18.97
CA ASN A 35 -5.01 -5.95 18.48
C ASN A 35 -5.57 -4.76 17.68
N THR A 36 -4.87 -3.61 17.71
CA THR A 36 -5.23 -2.39 16.98
C THR A 36 -4.03 -1.94 16.15
N ILE A 37 -4.28 -1.64 14.87
CA ILE A 37 -3.32 -1.07 13.93
C ILE A 37 -3.90 0.27 13.48
N HIS A 38 -3.12 1.34 13.62
CA HIS A 38 -3.49 2.67 13.15
C HIS A 38 -2.48 3.12 12.09
N VAL A 39 -3.00 3.45 10.91
CA VAL A 39 -2.24 3.99 9.78
C VAL A 39 -3.02 5.14 9.16
N ILE A 40 -2.32 6.00 8.39
CA ILE A 40 -2.91 7.13 7.67
C ILE A 40 -2.74 6.89 6.19
N GLU A 41 -3.85 6.91 5.44
CA GLU A 41 -3.88 6.88 3.98
C GLU A 41 -3.72 8.29 3.44
N HIS A 42 -2.86 8.48 2.44
CA HIS A 42 -2.79 9.71 1.65
C HIS A 42 -3.49 9.48 0.31
N ALA A 43 -4.73 9.93 0.21
CA ALA A 43 -5.52 9.80 -1.02
C ALA A 43 -4.95 10.69 -2.13
N THR A 44 -4.53 10.05 -3.22
CA THR A 44 -3.96 10.75 -4.39
C THR A 44 -4.93 10.81 -5.57
N THR A 45 -6.09 10.17 -5.45
CA THR A 45 -7.07 10.01 -6.53
C THR A 45 -8.19 11.02 -6.36
N ASP A 46 -8.06 12.19 -6.96
CA ASP A 46 -9.04 13.28 -6.87
C ASP A 46 -10.04 13.34 -8.05
N THR A 47 -10.06 12.37 -8.96
CA THR A 47 -10.86 12.51 -10.17
C THR A 47 -12.09 11.61 -10.17
N ILE A 48 -13.18 12.13 -9.64
CA ILE A 48 -14.52 11.66 -10.01
C ILE A 48 -14.99 12.54 -11.17
N ASP A 49 -14.79 12.09 -12.40
CA ASP A 49 -15.23 12.83 -13.60
C ASP A 49 -16.77 12.97 -13.67
N VAL A 50 -17.49 12.01 -13.11
CA VAL A 50 -18.96 12.00 -13.09
C VAL A 50 -19.42 11.37 -11.78
N ASP A 51 -20.21 12.11 -10.98
CA ASP A 51 -20.89 11.57 -9.80
C ASP A 51 -22.28 11.07 -10.19
N ALA A 52 -22.43 9.75 -10.33
CA ALA A 52 -23.68 9.09 -10.70
C ALA A 52 -23.82 7.74 -9.96
N VAL A 53 -25.03 7.36 -9.64
CA VAL A 53 -25.32 6.03 -9.05
C VAL A 53 -24.82 4.93 -9.98
N GLY A 54 -24.07 3.98 -9.43
CA GLY A 54 -23.40 2.92 -10.17
C GLY A 54 -22.02 3.29 -10.74
N HIS A 55 -21.59 4.55 -10.58
CA HIS A 55 -20.22 4.95 -10.95
C HIS A 55 -19.19 4.21 -10.10
N VAL A 56 -18.11 3.77 -10.73
CA VAL A 56 -17.00 3.08 -10.08
C VAL A 56 -15.81 4.01 -9.96
N LEU A 57 -15.38 4.25 -8.73
CA LEU A 57 -14.11 4.88 -8.39
C LEU A 57 -13.10 3.78 -8.11
N THR A 58 -11.90 3.88 -8.66
CA THR A 58 -10.75 3.03 -8.30
C THR A 58 -9.64 3.88 -7.72
N PHE A 59 -8.89 3.34 -6.77
CA PHE A 59 -7.81 4.05 -6.11
C PHE A 59 -6.62 3.16 -5.78
N ALA A 60 -5.45 3.77 -5.64
CA ALA A 60 -4.24 3.17 -5.13
C ALA A 60 -3.41 4.26 -4.44
N ASN A 61 -3.25 4.17 -3.13
CA ASN A 61 -2.71 5.22 -2.29
C ASN A 61 -1.54 4.74 -1.43
N ASP A 62 -0.75 5.67 -0.96
CA ASP A 62 0.31 5.42 0.01
C ASP A 62 -0.25 5.44 1.43
N VAL A 63 0.29 4.56 2.29
CA VAL A 63 -0.12 4.44 3.69
C VAL A 63 1.07 4.70 4.60
N PHE A 64 0.86 5.58 5.58
CA PHE A 64 1.85 6.05 6.53
C PHE A 64 1.61 5.52 7.94
N ASP A 65 2.58 5.65 8.83
CA ASP A 65 2.42 5.33 10.24
C ASP A 65 1.46 6.30 10.94
N SER A 66 1.03 5.97 12.16
CA SER A 66 0.06 6.79 12.92
C SER A 66 0.58 8.17 13.34
N ALA A 67 1.84 8.47 13.11
CA ALA A 67 2.45 9.79 13.33
C ALA A 67 2.62 10.55 12.00
N ASP A 68 2.18 9.98 10.90
CA ASP A 68 2.29 10.50 9.54
C ASP A 68 3.73 10.84 9.10
N HIS A 69 4.70 10.06 9.58
CA HIS A 69 6.11 10.33 9.32
C HIS A 69 6.72 9.37 8.31
N ALA A 70 6.35 8.11 8.34
CA ALA A 70 6.98 7.08 7.54
C ALA A 70 5.97 6.27 6.75
N LYS A 71 6.21 6.12 5.44
CA LYS A 71 5.44 5.21 4.61
C LYS A 71 5.64 3.77 5.08
N VAL A 72 4.56 3.13 5.54
CA VAL A 72 4.56 1.76 6.05
C VAL A 72 3.90 0.77 5.10
N GLY A 73 3.19 1.26 4.07
CA GLY A 73 2.48 0.42 3.12
C GLY A 73 1.86 1.18 1.97
N SER A 74 0.85 0.57 1.41
CA SER A 74 -0.03 1.15 0.39
C SER A 74 -1.39 0.48 0.50
N ASP A 75 -2.39 1.01 -0.16
CA ASP A 75 -3.64 0.33 -0.39
C ASP A 75 -4.08 0.43 -1.84
N GLN A 76 -5.08 -0.34 -2.19
CA GLN A 76 -5.81 -0.23 -3.44
C GLN A 76 -7.20 -0.81 -3.30
N GLY A 77 -8.11 -0.25 -4.07
CA GLY A 77 -9.49 -0.73 -4.05
C GLY A 77 -10.39 -0.06 -5.07
N TYR A 78 -11.67 -0.27 -4.83
CA TYR A 78 -12.71 0.37 -5.62
C TYR A 78 -13.92 0.68 -4.75
N CYS A 79 -14.69 1.67 -5.18
CA CYS A 79 -15.98 2.03 -4.61
C CYS A 79 -17.02 2.14 -5.71
N VAL A 80 -18.26 1.78 -5.39
CA VAL A 80 -19.43 1.99 -6.25
C VAL A 80 -20.33 3.03 -5.59
N ARG A 81 -20.72 4.08 -6.31
CA ARG A 81 -21.66 5.07 -5.81
C ARG A 81 -23.05 4.44 -5.62
N ILE A 82 -23.52 4.40 -4.38
CA ILE A 82 -24.84 3.84 -4.04
C ILE A 82 -25.88 4.94 -3.90
N VAL A 83 -25.57 6.00 -3.17
CA VAL A 83 -26.46 7.16 -3.00
C VAL A 83 -25.72 8.42 -3.43
N LEU A 84 -26.28 9.12 -4.42
CA LEU A 84 -25.69 10.31 -4.99
C LEU A 84 -25.43 11.38 -3.91
N HIS A 85 -24.23 11.95 -3.90
CA HIS A 85 -23.75 12.94 -2.93
C HIS A 85 -23.86 12.50 -1.47
N HIS A 86 -23.83 11.19 -1.19
CA HIS A 86 -23.97 10.70 0.17
C HIS A 86 -23.07 9.49 0.47
N SER A 87 -23.18 8.39 -0.29
CA SER A 87 -22.44 7.17 0.08
C SER A 87 -22.02 6.32 -1.09
N TRP A 88 -20.91 5.61 -0.84
CA TRP A 88 -20.35 4.57 -1.69
C TRP A 88 -20.33 3.24 -0.94
N GLU A 89 -20.26 2.14 -1.67
CA GLU A 89 -19.88 0.84 -1.15
C GLU A 89 -18.48 0.50 -1.67
N CYS A 90 -17.55 0.23 -0.77
CA CYS A 90 -16.14 0.08 -1.09
C CYS A 90 -15.59 -1.28 -0.66
N ASN A 91 -14.61 -1.76 -1.44
CA ASN A 91 -13.76 -2.88 -1.08
C ASN A 91 -12.31 -2.53 -1.38
N TRP A 92 -11.41 -2.75 -0.41
CA TRP A 92 -9.98 -2.49 -0.60
C TRP A 92 -9.08 -3.42 0.17
N THR A 93 -7.80 -3.41 -0.22
CA THR A 93 -6.74 -4.16 0.42
C THR A 93 -5.63 -3.20 0.85
N THR A 94 -5.31 -3.21 2.13
CA THR A 94 -4.15 -2.49 2.69
C THR A 94 -2.96 -3.46 2.76
N PHE A 95 -1.86 -3.08 2.10
CA PHE A 95 -0.61 -3.84 2.02
C PHE A 95 0.37 -3.30 3.05
N LEU A 96 0.64 -4.08 4.08
CA LEU A 96 1.63 -3.77 5.13
C LEU A 96 2.86 -4.67 4.97
N HIS A 97 3.93 -4.39 5.74
CA HIS A 97 5.17 -5.15 5.66
C HIS A 97 4.96 -6.67 5.82
N ASP A 98 4.13 -7.07 6.78
CA ASP A 98 4.00 -8.47 7.21
C ASP A 98 2.77 -9.18 6.62
N GLY A 99 2.06 -8.55 5.70
CA GLY A 99 0.88 -9.11 5.03
C GLY A 99 -0.13 -8.06 4.59
N GLN A 100 -1.35 -8.50 4.33
CA GLN A 100 -2.43 -7.68 3.79
C GLN A 100 -3.66 -7.79 4.68
N ILE A 101 -4.46 -6.73 4.73
CA ILE A 101 -5.78 -6.70 5.37
C ILE A 101 -6.79 -6.28 4.32
N THR A 102 -7.90 -7.02 4.18
CA THR A 102 -9.01 -6.68 3.30
C THR A 102 -10.20 -6.16 4.10
N VAL A 103 -10.83 -5.11 3.58
CA VAL A 103 -11.97 -4.43 4.21
C VAL A 103 -13.08 -4.26 3.18
N GLU A 104 -14.33 -4.40 3.65
CA GLU A 104 -15.54 -4.03 2.95
C GLU A 104 -16.34 -3.06 3.82
N ALA A 105 -16.68 -1.90 3.27
CA ALA A 105 -17.28 -0.82 4.04
C ALA A 105 -18.07 0.16 3.17
N PRO A 106 -19.14 0.78 3.73
CA PRO A 106 -19.62 2.03 3.18
C PRO A 106 -18.55 3.13 3.35
N PHE A 107 -18.45 4.05 2.39
CA PHE A 107 -17.74 5.30 2.53
C PHE A 107 -18.78 6.44 2.43
N SER A 108 -18.74 7.37 3.39
CA SER A 108 -19.64 8.53 3.44
C SER A 108 -18.91 9.77 2.95
N ASP A 109 -19.57 10.56 2.12
CA ASP A 109 -19.01 11.83 1.61
C ASP A 109 -18.87 12.90 2.72
N ASP A 110 -19.54 12.73 3.85
CA ASP A 110 -19.68 13.75 4.91
C ASP A 110 -19.40 13.23 6.32
N GLY A 111 -18.85 12.04 6.47
CA GLY A 111 -18.64 11.49 7.82
C GLY A 111 -17.78 10.23 7.89
N ASN A 112 -17.38 9.96 9.12
CA ASN A 112 -16.64 8.75 9.46
C ASN A 112 -17.48 7.50 9.27
N THR A 113 -16.86 6.39 8.91
CA THR A 113 -17.53 5.10 8.70
C THR A 113 -16.83 3.97 9.42
N VAL A 114 -17.52 2.83 9.51
CA VAL A 114 -16.98 1.60 10.07
C VAL A 114 -17.15 0.48 9.04
N GLY A 115 -16.08 -0.22 8.73
CA GLY A 115 -16.08 -1.34 7.81
C GLY A 115 -15.77 -2.67 8.48
N ALA A 116 -16.15 -3.76 7.81
CA ALA A 116 -15.81 -5.10 8.23
C ALA A 116 -14.42 -5.49 7.71
N ILE A 117 -13.57 -6.04 8.58
CA ILE A 117 -12.35 -6.73 8.16
C ILE A 117 -12.75 -8.12 7.67
N THR A 118 -12.68 -8.34 6.36
CA THR A 118 -13.18 -9.55 5.71
C THR A 118 -12.11 -10.62 5.56
N GLY A 119 -10.82 -10.25 5.67
CA GLY A 119 -9.72 -11.20 5.59
C GLY A 119 -8.35 -10.56 5.62
N GLY A 120 -7.34 -11.37 5.30
CA GLY A 120 -5.96 -10.94 5.19
C GLY A 120 -5.02 -12.06 4.79
N THR A 121 -3.74 -11.71 4.64
CA THR A 121 -2.65 -12.64 4.31
C THR A 121 -1.46 -12.46 5.24
N GLY A 122 -0.45 -13.33 5.15
CA GLY A 122 0.75 -13.24 5.97
C GLY A 122 0.41 -13.32 7.47
N THR A 123 0.90 -12.36 8.24
CA THR A 123 0.58 -12.22 9.67
C THR A 123 -0.92 -12.01 9.91
N TYR A 124 -1.64 -11.46 8.94
CA TYR A 124 -3.07 -11.15 9.01
C TYR A 124 -3.97 -12.23 8.38
N ARG A 125 -3.47 -13.44 8.08
CA ARG A 125 -4.22 -14.49 7.37
C ARG A 125 -5.57 -14.86 7.98
N ASN A 126 -5.74 -14.64 9.29
CA ASN A 126 -6.98 -14.90 10.01
C ASN A 126 -7.66 -13.60 10.49
N ALA A 127 -7.29 -12.46 9.92
CA ALA A 127 -7.84 -11.17 10.33
C ALA A 127 -9.36 -11.15 10.22
N ARG A 128 -9.99 -10.75 11.31
CA ARG A 128 -11.43 -10.45 11.46
C ARG A 128 -11.55 -9.28 12.42
N GLY A 129 -12.66 -8.57 12.34
CA GLY A 129 -12.92 -7.44 13.20
C GLY A 129 -13.56 -6.30 12.43
N TRP A 130 -13.24 -5.10 12.83
CA TRP A 130 -13.74 -3.89 12.15
C TRP A 130 -12.61 -2.87 11.98
N MET A 131 -12.81 -1.96 11.05
CA MET A 131 -11.96 -0.80 10.82
C MET A 131 -12.80 0.48 10.95
N GLU A 132 -12.28 1.45 11.67
CA GLU A 132 -12.80 2.82 11.66
C GLU A 132 -12.06 3.59 10.56
N LEU A 133 -12.81 4.20 9.65
CA LEU A 133 -12.33 5.17 8.68
C LEU A 133 -12.74 6.55 9.15
N LYS A 134 -11.79 7.45 9.35
CA LYS A 134 -12.02 8.81 9.80
C LYS A 134 -11.30 9.78 8.88
N TYR A 135 -11.91 10.92 8.64
CA TYR A 135 -11.22 12.02 7.99
C TYR A 135 -10.10 12.51 8.90
N HIS A 136 -8.85 12.43 8.45
CA HIS A 136 -7.68 12.96 9.15
C HIS A 136 -7.56 14.46 8.91
N ASP A 137 -7.83 14.89 7.68
CA ASP A 137 -7.90 16.29 7.29
C ASP A 137 -9.31 16.70 6.84
N PRO A 138 -9.70 17.99 7.00
CA PRO A 138 -11.03 18.47 6.59
C PRO A 138 -11.27 18.45 5.08
N GLN A 139 -10.21 18.33 4.26
CA GLN A 139 -10.27 18.34 2.80
C GLN A 139 -10.54 16.95 2.23
N GLY A 140 -10.36 15.89 3.02
CA GLY A 140 -10.54 14.51 2.58
C GLY A 140 -9.41 14.01 1.69
N HIS A 141 -8.19 14.50 1.93
CA HIS A 141 -6.98 14.00 1.28
C HIS A 141 -6.25 12.95 2.12
N GLU A 142 -6.54 12.92 3.41
CA GLU A 142 -5.92 12.01 4.36
C GLU A 142 -6.99 11.34 5.22
N PHE A 143 -6.84 10.04 5.45
CA PHE A 143 -7.78 9.24 6.22
C PHE A 143 -7.07 8.37 7.26
N ASP A 144 -7.57 8.42 8.50
CA ASP A 144 -7.18 7.48 9.55
C ASP A 144 -7.86 6.13 9.31
N PHE A 145 -7.08 5.07 9.17
CA PHE A 145 -7.54 3.69 9.18
C PHE A 145 -7.15 3.04 10.50
N VAL A 146 -8.13 2.78 11.36
CA VAL A 146 -7.92 2.14 12.64
C VAL A 146 -8.52 0.74 12.61
N PHE A 147 -7.67 -0.26 12.38
CA PHE A 147 -8.05 -1.67 12.34
C PHE A 147 -8.10 -2.26 13.75
N HIS A 148 -9.26 -2.80 14.15
CA HIS A 148 -9.47 -3.53 15.41
C HIS A 148 -9.58 -5.03 15.11
N LEU A 149 -8.50 -5.77 15.38
CA LEU A 149 -8.40 -7.18 15.04
C LEU A 149 -8.90 -8.08 16.18
N HIS A 150 -9.79 -9.01 15.87
CA HIS A 150 -10.16 -10.10 16.76
C HIS A 150 -9.19 -11.27 16.58
N GLY A 151 -8.62 -11.78 17.70
CA GLY A 151 -7.60 -12.81 17.66
C GLY A 151 -6.28 -12.24 17.14
N GLY A 152 -5.29 -12.08 17.97
CA GLY A 152 -4.00 -11.47 17.61
C GLY A 152 -3.35 -12.11 16.39
N PRO A 153 -2.27 -11.51 15.85
CA PRO A 153 -1.55 -12.03 14.70
C PRO A 153 -1.07 -13.46 14.99
N GLY A 154 -1.46 -14.39 14.15
CA GLY A 154 -0.85 -15.74 14.12
C GLY A 154 -1.61 -16.88 14.79
N HIS A 155 -2.87 -16.75 15.20
CA HIS A 155 -3.69 -17.88 15.67
C HIS A 155 -4.54 -18.49 14.59
#